data_000ff3e9af82399f3f069685553e4485
#
_entry.id   000ff3e9af82399f3f069685553e4485
#
_cell.length_a   1.000
_cell.length_b   1.000
_cell.length_c   1.000
_cell.angle_alpha   90.00
_cell.angle_beta   90.00
_cell.angle_gamma   90.00
#
_symmetry.space_group_name_H-M   'P 1'
#
loop_
_entity.id
_entity.type
_entity.pdbx_description
1 polymer ?
#
loop_
_entity_poly.entity_id
_entity_poly.type
_entity_poly.pdbx_seq_one_letter_code
_entity_poly.pdbx_strand_id
1 'polypeptide(L)'
;MHLLLLSATDLEINETATWLNNHTFGLNALKPKLLIGGIGQLQTAYALQNQIRLERPGLVIQAGIGGATEKEEIGKVCAIGSEQLADLGVMEKTGFMNIFEMGLENRDRFPFRDGKLDNPYRSLLKWTGLPVLDGVTVNEIRSSDLEVFQRNPLRVVESMEGAALHYICLMEKVPFLQIRAISNMTGDRDKSRWKLREALKSLHRELVVMIQKLEIADETLLRI
;
A
#
# COMPACT_ATOMS: atom_id res chain seq x y z
N MET A 1 -16.67 14.39 0.39
CA MET A 1 -16.01 13.09 0.05
C MET A 1 -15.68 12.35 1.34
N HIS A 2 -15.86 11.02 1.41
CA HIS A 2 -15.49 10.18 2.56
C HIS A 2 -14.08 9.62 2.34
N LEU A 3 -13.11 9.98 3.19
CA LEU A 3 -11.74 9.42 3.17
C LEU A 3 -11.61 8.32 4.22
N LEU A 4 -11.18 7.14 3.80
CA LEU A 4 -10.76 6.06 4.68
C LEU A 4 -9.24 6.00 4.72
N LEU A 5 -8.66 6.19 5.90
CA LEU A 5 -7.23 6.00 6.14
C LEU A 5 -7.02 4.64 6.80
N LEU A 6 -6.42 3.72 6.05
CA LEU A 6 -6.19 2.32 6.44
C LEU A 6 -4.73 2.12 6.83
N SER A 7 -4.47 1.45 7.93
CA SER A 7 -3.12 1.04 8.34
C SER A 7 -3.16 -0.38 8.92
N ALA A 8 -2.06 -1.11 8.86
CA ALA A 8 -2.00 -2.44 9.45
C ALA A 8 -2.00 -2.38 10.98
N THR A 9 -1.32 -1.39 11.55
CA THR A 9 -1.14 -1.25 13.00
C THR A 9 -1.33 0.19 13.48
N ASP A 10 -1.68 0.34 14.76
CA ASP A 10 -1.71 1.65 15.41
C ASP A 10 -0.34 2.34 15.37
N LEU A 11 0.75 1.59 15.48
CA LEU A 11 2.12 2.12 15.46
C LEU A 11 2.40 2.94 14.21
N GLU A 12 1.93 2.48 13.05
CA GLU A 12 2.17 3.13 11.76
C GLU A 12 1.41 4.44 11.59
N ILE A 13 0.26 4.59 12.28
CA ILE A 13 -0.67 5.71 12.04
C ILE A 13 -0.85 6.63 13.25
N ASN A 14 -0.31 6.30 14.42
CA ASN A 14 -0.60 6.97 15.68
C ASN A 14 -0.28 8.48 15.67
N GLU A 15 0.85 8.90 15.08
CA GLU A 15 1.18 10.33 14.96
C GLU A 15 0.14 11.06 14.10
N THR A 16 -0.30 10.44 13.00
CA THR A 16 -1.35 10.99 12.12
C THR A 16 -2.71 10.98 12.79
N ALA A 17 -3.05 9.93 13.54
CA ALA A 17 -4.29 9.85 14.31
C ALA A 17 -4.35 10.96 15.37
N THR A 18 -3.25 11.22 16.07
CA THR A 18 -3.14 12.31 17.04
C THR A 18 -3.33 13.67 16.37
N TRP A 19 -2.68 13.87 15.21
CA TRP A 19 -2.86 15.10 14.44
C TRP A 19 -4.31 15.29 14.00
N LEU A 20 -4.97 14.25 13.47
CA LEU A 20 -6.38 14.28 13.03
C LEU A 20 -7.34 14.67 14.16
N ASN A 21 -7.10 14.18 15.38
CA ASN A 21 -7.93 14.49 16.54
C ASN A 21 -7.81 15.97 16.99
N ASN A 22 -6.67 16.60 16.70
CA ASN A 22 -6.40 17.99 17.06
C ASN A 22 -6.64 18.98 15.89
N HIS A 23 -6.81 18.47 14.67
CA HIS A 23 -7.02 19.29 13.49
C HIS A 23 -8.48 19.73 13.36
N THR A 24 -8.70 21.00 13.07
CA THR A 24 -10.03 21.54 12.82
C THR A 24 -10.31 21.50 11.33
N PHE A 25 -11.17 20.59 10.92
CA PHE A 25 -11.65 20.52 9.55
C PHE A 25 -12.72 21.60 9.29
N GLY A 26 -12.74 22.16 8.07
CA GLY A 26 -13.80 23.10 7.67
C GLY A 26 -15.19 22.44 7.68
N LEU A 27 -16.25 23.24 7.72
CA LEU A 27 -17.64 22.76 7.86
C LEU A 27 -18.08 21.71 6.81
N ASN A 28 -17.50 21.75 5.62
CA ASN A 28 -17.76 20.78 4.52
C ASN A 28 -16.53 19.92 4.22
N ALA A 29 -15.53 19.93 5.10
CA ALA A 29 -14.28 19.27 4.84
C ALA A 29 -14.34 17.77 5.09
N LEU A 30 -13.46 17.12 4.38
CA LEU A 30 -13.18 15.71 4.46
C LEU A 30 -12.61 15.34 5.84
N LYS A 31 -13.42 14.72 6.71
CA LYS A 31 -12.90 14.11 7.95
C LYS A 31 -12.49 12.66 7.68
N PRO A 32 -11.18 12.33 7.75
CA PRO A 32 -10.74 10.95 7.55
C PRO A 32 -11.27 10.04 8.65
N LYS A 33 -11.77 8.86 8.24
CA LYS A 33 -12.04 7.75 9.14
C LYS A 33 -10.82 6.85 9.20
N LEU A 34 -10.36 6.52 10.39
CA LEU A 34 -9.25 5.58 10.60
C LEU A 34 -9.77 4.15 10.67
N LEU A 35 -9.05 3.24 10.04
CA LEU A 35 -9.26 1.81 10.12
C LEU A 35 -7.94 1.09 10.35
N ILE A 36 -7.84 0.32 11.43
CA ILE A 36 -6.74 -0.63 11.65
C ILE A 36 -7.16 -1.96 11.03
N GLY A 37 -6.50 -2.32 9.93
CA GLY A 37 -6.82 -3.50 9.13
C GLY A 37 -6.23 -4.80 9.67
N GLY A 38 -5.22 -4.70 10.53
CA GLY A 38 -4.42 -5.85 10.96
C GLY A 38 -3.29 -6.20 9.99
N ILE A 39 -2.36 -7.02 10.45
CA ILE A 39 -1.17 -7.42 9.69
C ILE A 39 -1.54 -8.54 8.70
N GLY A 40 -1.06 -8.39 7.47
CA GLY A 40 -1.19 -9.37 6.40
C GLY A 40 -2.48 -9.26 5.59
N GLN A 41 -2.46 -9.94 4.46
CA GLN A 41 -3.50 -9.81 3.42
C GLN A 41 -4.90 -10.18 3.92
N LEU A 42 -5.02 -11.27 4.71
CA LEU A 42 -6.32 -11.79 5.15
C LEU A 42 -7.07 -10.80 6.05
N GLN A 43 -6.38 -10.26 7.06
CA GLN A 43 -6.98 -9.31 8.00
C GLN A 43 -7.33 -8.00 7.30
N THR A 44 -6.41 -7.47 6.51
CA THR A 44 -6.61 -6.25 5.73
C THR A 44 -7.80 -6.40 4.75
N ALA A 45 -7.87 -7.50 4.01
CA ALA A 45 -8.97 -7.74 3.08
C ALA A 45 -10.33 -7.78 3.79
N TYR A 46 -10.43 -8.52 4.89
CA TYR A 46 -11.67 -8.62 5.67
C TYR A 46 -12.09 -7.27 6.25
N ALA A 47 -11.16 -6.55 6.90
CA ALA A 47 -11.45 -5.27 7.52
C ALA A 47 -11.89 -4.23 6.48
N LEU A 48 -11.16 -4.12 5.36
CA LEU A 48 -11.45 -3.18 4.29
C LEU A 48 -12.78 -3.50 3.61
N GLN A 49 -13.02 -4.76 3.23
CA GLN A 49 -14.27 -5.19 2.61
C GLN A 49 -15.48 -4.91 3.52
N ASN A 50 -15.36 -5.22 4.80
CA ASN A 50 -16.43 -4.96 5.77
C ASN A 50 -16.70 -3.45 5.90
N GLN A 51 -15.65 -2.62 5.97
CA GLN A 51 -15.80 -1.17 6.05
C GLN A 51 -16.47 -0.59 4.79
N ILE A 52 -16.09 -1.05 3.59
CA ILE A 52 -16.71 -0.60 2.32
C ILE A 52 -18.21 -0.95 2.30
N ARG A 53 -18.58 -2.12 2.81
CA ARG A 53 -20.00 -2.53 2.89
C ARG A 53 -20.81 -1.72 3.88
N LEU A 54 -20.22 -1.35 5.03
CA LEU A 54 -20.87 -0.52 6.04
C LEU A 54 -21.02 0.93 5.60
N GLU A 55 -19.95 1.47 5.04
CA GLU A 55 -19.89 2.86 4.63
C GLU A 55 -18.85 3.00 3.50
N ARG A 56 -19.34 3.15 2.27
CA ARG A 56 -18.48 3.20 1.08
C ARG A 56 -17.64 4.48 1.08
N PRO A 57 -16.29 4.39 1.12
CA PRO A 57 -15.44 5.56 1.02
C PRO A 57 -15.37 6.08 -0.43
N GLY A 58 -15.15 7.38 -0.59
CA GLY A 58 -14.83 7.98 -1.88
C GLY A 58 -13.36 7.81 -2.25
N LEU A 59 -12.50 7.64 -1.24
CA LEU A 59 -11.07 7.36 -1.39
C LEU A 59 -10.57 6.52 -0.22
N VAL A 60 -9.75 5.51 -0.51
CA VAL A 60 -8.97 4.77 0.50
C VAL A 60 -7.50 5.14 0.36
N ILE A 61 -6.86 5.54 1.45
CA ILE A 61 -5.40 5.67 1.53
C ILE A 61 -4.90 4.62 2.52
N GLN A 62 -4.18 3.62 2.02
CA GLN A 62 -3.44 2.71 2.89
C GLN A 62 -2.06 3.29 3.15
N ALA A 63 -1.73 3.43 4.42
CA ALA A 63 -0.47 3.98 4.89
C ALA A 63 0.25 2.98 5.79
N GLY A 64 1.54 2.80 5.57
CA GLY A 64 2.37 1.90 6.36
C GLY A 64 3.85 1.97 5.98
N ILE A 65 4.64 1.15 6.64
CA ILE A 65 6.04 0.96 6.29
C ILE A 65 6.23 -0.13 5.24
N GLY A 66 7.41 -0.18 4.64
CA GLY A 66 7.83 -1.24 3.71
C GLY A 66 9.33 -1.42 3.69
N GLY A 67 9.77 -2.56 3.16
CA GLY A 67 11.17 -2.78 2.77
C GLY A 67 11.39 -2.41 1.31
N ALA A 68 12.56 -1.92 0.94
CA ALA A 68 12.90 -1.66 -0.45
C ALA A 68 14.12 -2.47 -0.91
N THR A 69 14.21 -2.73 -2.20
CA THR A 69 15.38 -3.39 -2.82
C THR A 69 16.56 -2.43 -2.95
N GLU A 70 16.33 -1.13 -2.92
CA GLU A 70 17.35 -0.09 -3.09
C GLU A 70 17.57 0.66 -1.78
N LYS A 71 18.85 0.72 -1.33
CA LYS A 71 19.23 1.37 -0.08
C LYS A 71 18.93 2.88 -0.06
N GLU A 72 18.99 3.50 -1.21
CA GLU A 72 18.74 4.92 -1.42
C GLU A 72 17.27 5.32 -1.16
N GLU A 73 16.38 4.34 -1.08
CA GLU A 73 14.97 4.57 -0.78
C GLU A 73 14.68 4.62 0.74
N ILE A 74 15.59 4.15 1.59
CA ILE A 74 15.38 4.14 3.05
C ILE A 74 15.14 5.55 3.58
N GLY A 75 14.06 5.71 4.37
CA GLY A 75 13.62 6.99 4.94
C GLY A 75 12.71 7.80 4.02
N LYS A 76 12.59 7.44 2.73
CA LYS A 76 11.68 8.10 1.78
C LYS A 76 10.28 7.52 1.85
N VAL A 77 9.35 8.28 1.28
CA VAL A 77 7.94 7.87 1.08
C VAL A 77 7.66 7.76 -0.40
N CYS A 78 6.92 6.74 -0.79
CA CYS A 78 6.50 6.50 -2.16
C CYS A 78 5.01 6.11 -2.22
N ALA A 79 4.42 6.26 -3.41
CA ALA A 79 3.14 5.69 -3.77
C ALA A 79 3.36 4.40 -4.58
N ILE A 80 2.50 3.41 -4.38
CA ILE A 80 2.59 2.14 -5.11
C ILE A 80 1.61 2.18 -6.30
N GLY A 81 2.18 1.97 -7.50
CA GLY A 81 1.44 2.01 -8.75
C GLY A 81 0.88 0.67 -9.19
N SER A 82 1.52 -0.42 -8.78
CA SER A 82 1.05 -1.79 -9.03
C SER A 82 1.50 -2.72 -7.91
N GLU A 83 0.81 -3.82 -7.71
CA GLU A 83 1.13 -4.85 -6.70
C GLU A 83 1.22 -6.24 -7.32
N GLN A 84 2.08 -7.08 -6.74
CA GLN A 84 2.20 -8.48 -7.09
C GLN A 84 2.13 -9.37 -5.84
N LEU A 85 1.52 -10.54 -6.00
CA LEU A 85 1.54 -11.62 -4.99
C LEU A 85 2.88 -12.37 -5.13
N ALA A 86 3.83 -12.10 -4.25
CA ALA A 86 5.20 -12.55 -4.42
C ALA A 86 5.43 -14.02 -4.00
N ASP A 87 4.63 -14.51 -3.05
CA ASP A 87 4.81 -15.84 -2.43
C ASP A 87 3.58 -16.75 -2.59
N LEU A 88 2.67 -16.42 -3.51
CA LEU A 88 1.54 -17.27 -3.84
C LEU A 88 1.88 -18.21 -5.00
N GLY A 89 2.22 -19.45 -4.68
CA GLY A 89 2.66 -20.44 -5.65
C GLY A 89 3.30 -21.66 -4.97
N VAL A 90 4.18 -22.33 -5.69
CA VAL A 90 4.91 -23.52 -5.22
C VAL A 90 6.41 -23.32 -5.33
N MET A 91 7.15 -23.80 -4.33
CA MET A 91 8.61 -23.90 -4.39
C MET A 91 9.00 -25.28 -4.89
N GLU A 92 9.54 -25.33 -6.10
CA GLU A 92 10.10 -26.55 -6.70
C GLU A 92 11.62 -26.59 -6.55
N LYS A 93 12.25 -27.71 -6.97
CA LYS A 93 13.71 -27.83 -6.98
C LYS A 93 14.38 -26.83 -7.93
N THR A 94 13.68 -26.39 -8.95
CA THR A 94 14.14 -25.46 -9.99
C THR A 94 13.86 -24.00 -9.66
N GLY A 95 13.14 -23.71 -8.56
CA GLY A 95 12.78 -22.38 -8.12
C GLY A 95 11.29 -22.21 -7.84
N PHE A 96 10.88 -21.00 -7.53
CA PHE A 96 9.50 -20.65 -7.25
C PHE A 96 8.69 -20.48 -8.54
N MET A 97 7.52 -21.14 -8.60
CA MET A 97 6.50 -20.94 -9.65
C MET A 97 5.26 -20.30 -9.03
N ASN A 98 4.87 -19.14 -9.55
CA ASN A 98 3.64 -18.47 -9.09
C ASN A 98 2.38 -19.13 -9.68
N ILE A 99 1.20 -18.78 -9.13
CA ILE A 99 -0.09 -19.37 -9.55
C ILE A 99 -0.41 -19.17 -11.03
N PHE A 100 0.10 -18.12 -11.67
CA PHE A 100 -0.10 -17.83 -13.09
C PHE A 100 0.79 -18.74 -13.96
N GLU A 101 2.05 -18.95 -13.57
CA GLU A 101 2.98 -19.87 -14.22
C GLU A 101 2.52 -21.33 -14.11
N MET A 102 1.86 -21.66 -12.99
CA MET A 102 1.23 -22.97 -12.78
C MET A 102 -0.07 -23.16 -13.59
N GLY A 103 -0.60 -22.11 -14.20
CA GLY A 103 -1.90 -22.14 -14.90
C GLY A 103 -3.11 -22.29 -13.97
N LEU A 104 -2.95 -22.06 -12.66
CA LEU A 104 -4.05 -22.12 -11.69
C LEU A 104 -4.92 -20.86 -11.73
N GLU A 105 -4.37 -19.73 -12.19
CA GLU A 105 -5.09 -18.49 -12.41
C GLU A 105 -4.66 -17.85 -13.74
N ASN A 106 -5.59 -17.17 -14.40
CA ASN A 106 -5.29 -16.42 -15.61
C ASN A 106 -4.71 -15.06 -15.25
N ARG A 107 -3.52 -14.76 -15.75
CA ARG A 107 -2.79 -13.52 -15.47
C ARG A 107 -3.50 -12.24 -15.93
N ASP A 108 -4.46 -12.36 -16.85
CA ASP A 108 -5.25 -11.25 -17.38
C ASP A 108 -6.73 -11.31 -16.98
N ARG A 109 -7.08 -12.21 -16.04
CA ARG A 109 -8.41 -12.22 -15.45
C ARG A 109 -8.54 -11.06 -14.47
N PHE A 110 -9.51 -10.17 -14.71
CA PHE A 110 -9.78 -9.06 -13.78
C PHE A 110 -9.90 -9.55 -12.32
N PRO A 111 -9.23 -8.91 -11.36
CA PRO A 111 -8.58 -7.61 -11.42
C PRO A 111 -7.10 -7.64 -11.86
N PHE A 112 -6.57 -8.79 -12.25
CA PHE A 112 -5.18 -8.91 -12.70
C PHE A 112 -5.00 -8.40 -14.13
N ARG A 113 -3.82 -7.86 -14.38
CA ARG A 113 -3.29 -7.52 -15.69
C ARG A 113 -1.82 -7.89 -15.72
N ASP A 114 -1.46 -8.82 -16.59
CA ASP A 114 -0.13 -9.43 -16.63
C ASP A 114 0.35 -9.94 -15.24
N GLY A 115 -0.58 -10.51 -14.46
CA GLY A 115 -0.32 -11.01 -13.10
C GLY A 115 -0.14 -9.94 -12.03
N LYS A 116 -0.36 -8.67 -12.36
CA LYS A 116 -0.27 -7.52 -11.44
C LYS A 116 -1.65 -6.93 -11.13
N LEU A 117 -1.74 -6.25 -10.02
CA LEU A 117 -2.89 -5.46 -9.58
C LEU A 117 -2.54 -3.98 -9.78
N ASP A 118 -2.81 -3.45 -10.97
CA ASP A 118 -2.50 -2.07 -11.31
C ASP A 118 -3.46 -1.09 -10.65
N ASN A 119 -2.95 0.02 -10.13
CA ASN A 119 -3.78 1.14 -9.72
C ASN A 119 -4.19 1.95 -10.98
N PRO A 120 -5.47 1.98 -11.36
CA PRO A 120 -5.92 2.67 -12.57
C PRO A 120 -5.99 4.20 -12.41
N TYR A 121 -5.99 4.70 -11.17
CA TYR A 121 -6.13 6.12 -10.83
C TYR A 121 -4.81 6.87 -11.03
N ARG A 122 -4.32 6.96 -12.27
CA ARG A 122 -3.02 7.54 -12.61
C ARG A 122 -2.93 9.02 -12.25
N SER A 123 -4.01 9.77 -12.42
CA SER A 123 -4.09 11.19 -12.04
C SER A 123 -3.91 11.36 -10.53
N LEU A 124 -4.51 10.47 -9.74
CA LEU A 124 -4.40 10.47 -8.28
C LEU A 124 -2.96 10.11 -7.83
N LEU A 125 -2.33 9.11 -8.46
CA LEU A 125 -0.93 8.79 -8.20
C LEU A 125 -0.02 9.99 -8.47
N LYS A 126 -0.18 10.64 -9.63
CA LYS A 126 0.60 11.83 -10.01
C LYS A 126 0.36 13.02 -9.05
N TRP A 127 -0.88 13.19 -8.61
CA TRP A 127 -1.27 14.25 -7.69
C TRP A 127 -0.53 14.19 -6.35
N THR A 128 -0.15 12.98 -5.88
CA THR A 128 0.61 12.84 -4.62
C THR A 128 1.94 13.61 -4.67
N GLY A 129 2.55 13.73 -5.84
CA GLY A 129 3.89 14.26 -6.03
C GLY A 129 5.00 13.33 -5.53
N LEU A 130 4.65 12.13 -5.06
CA LEU A 130 5.59 11.12 -4.59
C LEU A 130 6.15 10.29 -5.75
N PRO A 131 7.36 9.72 -5.61
CA PRO A 131 7.81 8.66 -6.49
C PRO A 131 6.80 7.52 -6.54
N VAL A 132 6.53 7.02 -7.76
CA VAL A 132 5.65 5.86 -7.96
C VAL A 132 6.51 4.65 -8.22
N LEU A 133 6.37 3.64 -7.36
CA LEU A 133 7.13 2.39 -7.41
C LEU A 133 6.17 1.19 -7.56
N ASP A 134 6.72 0.04 -7.95
CA ASP A 134 5.99 -1.22 -7.92
C ASP A 134 6.09 -1.85 -6.52
N GLY A 135 5.00 -2.47 -6.08
CA GLY A 135 4.91 -3.19 -4.82
C GLY A 135 4.91 -4.70 -5.00
N VAL A 136 5.36 -5.38 -3.96
CA VAL A 136 5.21 -6.83 -3.82
C VAL A 136 4.65 -7.12 -2.43
N THR A 137 3.67 -8.02 -2.38
CA THR A 137 3.07 -8.44 -1.12
C THR A 137 3.49 -9.87 -0.80
N VAL A 138 3.98 -10.05 0.43
CA VAL A 138 4.41 -11.33 0.98
C VAL A 138 3.62 -11.69 2.23
N ASN A 139 3.42 -12.99 2.47
CA ASN A 139 2.93 -13.52 3.74
C ASN A 139 4.08 -13.89 4.67
N GLU A 140 5.25 -14.15 4.11
CA GLU A 140 6.47 -14.49 4.84
C GLU A 140 7.60 -13.55 4.45
N ILE A 141 8.15 -12.82 5.42
CA ILE A 141 9.35 -12.01 5.22
C ILE A 141 10.56 -12.94 5.25
N ARG A 142 11.16 -13.21 4.11
CA ARG A 142 12.36 -14.05 3.95
C ARG A 142 13.62 -13.20 3.83
N SER A 143 14.77 -13.77 4.22
CA SER A 143 16.05 -13.19 3.85
C SER A 143 16.21 -13.25 2.32
N SER A 144 16.70 -12.21 1.71
CA SER A 144 17.03 -11.81 0.34
C SER A 144 16.83 -12.75 -0.88
N ASP A 145 16.34 -13.98 -0.73
CA ASP A 145 16.40 -15.03 -1.76
C ASP A 145 15.08 -15.23 -2.52
N LEU A 146 14.09 -14.33 -2.37
CA LEU A 146 12.89 -14.41 -3.19
C LEU A 146 13.25 -14.11 -4.64
N GLU A 147 13.04 -15.08 -5.54
CA GLU A 147 13.27 -14.92 -6.97
C GLU A 147 12.51 -13.74 -7.58
N VAL A 148 11.39 -13.32 -6.97
CA VAL A 148 10.64 -12.14 -7.41
C VAL A 148 11.50 -10.87 -7.37
N PHE A 149 12.44 -10.78 -6.41
CA PHE A 149 13.38 -9.66 -6.32
C PHE A 149 14.53 -9.83 -7.32
N GLN A 150 14.89 -11.05 -7.68
CA GLN A 150 15.93 -11.34 -8.69
C GLN A 150 15.39 -11.17 -10.12
N ARG A 151 14.15 -11.58 -10.36
CA ARG A 151 13.49 -11.46 -11.68
C ARG A 151 13.04 -10.03 -12.01
N ASN A 152 12.91 -9.18 -11.00
CA ASN A 152 12.49 -7.79 -11.17
C ASN A 152 13.65 -6.89 -10.75
N PRO A 153 14.56 -6.49 -11.65
CA PRO A 153 15.65 -5.55 -11.35
C PRO A 153 15.12 -4.14 -11.05
N LEU A 154 13.81 -3.96 -11.04
CA LEU A 154 13.15 -2.71 -10.74
C LEU A 154 13.09 -2.47 -9.24
N ARG A 155 13.07 -1.19 -8.87
CA ARG A 155 12.84 -0.71 -7.51
C ARG A 155 11.47 -1.19 -7.04
N VAL A 156 11.43 -2.20 -6.19
CA VAL A 156 10.19 -2.72 -5.62
C VAL A 156 10.16 -2.48 -4.12
N VAL A 157 8.94 -2.34 -3.62
CA VAL A 157 8.64 -2.16 -2.19
C VAL A 157 7.88 -3.37 -1.68
N GLU A 158 8.46 -4.04 -0.69
CA GLU A 158 7.85 -5.18 0.00
C GLU A 158 6.92 -4.71 1.11
N SER A 159 5.72 -5.28 1.15
CA SER A 159 4.76 -5.12 2.24
C SER A 159 3.99 -6.43 2.48
N MET A 160 3.11 -6.44 3.48
CA MET A 160 2.28 -7.62 3.77
C MET A 160 0.79 -7.41 3.46
N GLU A 161 0.36 -6.22 3.03
CA GLU A 161 -1.06 -5.87 2.89
C GLU A 161 -1.43 -5.26 1.53
N GLY A 162 -0.43 -4.83 0.75
CA GLY A 162 -0.67 -4.02 -0.46
C GLY A 162 -1.59 -4.70 -1.48
N ALA A 163 -1.38 -5.98 -1.76
CA ALA A 163 -2.21 -6.72 -2.70
C ALA A 163 -3.67 -6.83 -2.22
N ALA A 164 -3.91 -6.93 -0.91
CA ALA A 164 -5.27 -6.94 -0.37
C ALA A 164 -5.99 -5.60 -0.62
N LEU A 165 -5.29 -4.46 -0.42
CA LEU A 165 -5.84 -3.15 -0.77
C LEU A 165 -6.20 -3.08 -2.24
N HIS A 166 -5.22 -3.35 -3.12
CA HIS A 166 -5.41 -3.25 -4.58
C HIS A 166 -6.54 -4.15 -5.04
N TYR A 167 -6.53 -5.43 -4.64
CA TYR A 167 -7.55 -6.40 -5.03
C TYR A 167 -8.97 -5.93 -4.64
N ILE A 168 -9.17 -5.61 -3.36
CA ILE A 168 -10.49 -5.21 -2.86
C ILE A 168 -10.95 -3.90 -3.51
N CYS A 169 -10.09 -2.88 -3.60
CA CYS A 169 -10.47 -1.60 -4.19
C CYS A 169 -10.75 -1.70 -5.70
N LEU A 170 -10.04 -2.55 -6.43
CA LEU A 170 -10.32 -2.83 -7.84
C LEU A 170 -11.66 -3.54 -7.99
N MET A 171 -11.92 -4.61 -7.22
CA MET A 171 -13.18 -5.34 -7.27
C MET A 171 -14.38 -4.47 -6.91
N GLU A 172 -14.23 -3.62 -5.92
CA GLU A 172 -15.28 -2.70 -5.45
C GLU A 172 -15.32 -1.38 -6.22
N LYS A 173 -14.38 -1.15 -7.16
CA LYS A 173 -14.26 0.11 -7.93
C LYS A 173 -14.22 1.34 -7.02
N VAL A 174 -13.40 1.27 -5.97
CA VAL A 174 -13.16 2.37 -5.03
C VAL A 174 -11.80 3.00 -5.36
N PRO A 175 -11.70 4.33 -5.51
CA PRO A 175 -10.42 5.02 -5.65
C PRO A 175 -9.51 4.74 -4.46
N PHE A 176 -8.21 4.51 -4.73
CA PHE A 176 -7.27 4.19 -3.67
C PHE A 176 -5.84 4.67 -3.96
N LEU A 177 -5.11 4.86 -2.88
CA LEU A 177 -3.66 5.05 -2.84
C LEU A 177 -3.06 4.08 -1.84
N GLN A 178 -1.91 3.54 -2.17
CA GLN A 178 -1.03 2.84 -1.24
C GLN A 178 0.22 3.68 -1.05
N ILE A 179 0.47 4.11 0.18
CA ILE A 179 1.59 4.97 0.56
C ILE A 179 2.50 4.19 1.50
N ARG A 180 3.77 4.07 1.15
CA ARG A 180 4.76 3.34 1.94
C ARG A 180 5.94 4.22 2.29
N ALA A 181 6.32 4.20 3.57
CA ALA A 181 7.58 4.77 4.03
C ALA A 181 8.61 3.65 4.20
N ILE A 182 9.77 3.81 3.59
CA ILE A 182 10.78 2.75 3.54
C ILE A 182 11.57 2.73 4.83
N SER A 183 11.44 1.65 5.60
CA SER A 183 12.10 1.50 6.89
C SER A 183 13.41 0.70 6.84
N ASN A 184 13.57 -0.19 5.88
CA ASN A 184 14.69 -1.13 5.80
C ASN A 184 14.91 -1.64 4.37
N MET A 185 16.03 -2.32 4.18
CA MET A 185 16.22 -3.16 3.00
C MET A 185 15.37 -4.42 3.10
N THR A 186 14.75 -4.81 1.99
CA THR A 186 14.11 -6.13 1.87
C THR A 186 15.09 -7.23 2.25
N GLY A 187 14.63 -8.20 3.06
CA GLY A 187 15.46 -9.30 3.55
C GLY A 187 16.34 -8.98 4.76
N ASP A 188 16.50 -7.70 5.13
CA ASP A 188 17.25 -7.35 6.35
C ASP A 188 16.40 -7.60 7.60
N ARG A 189 16.74 -8.64 8.37
CA ARG A 189 16.05 -9.04 9.60
C ARG A 189 16.60 -8.38 10.86
N ASP A 190 17.74 -7.69 10.77
CA ASP A 190 18.32 -6.98 11.90
C ASP A 190 17.60 -5.65 12.14
N LYS A 191 16.65 -5.66 13.06
CA LYS A 191 15.84 -4.49 13.40
C LYS A 191 16.66 -3.32 13.93
N SER A 192 17.90 -3.54 14.39
CA SER A 192 18.78 -2.45 14.86
C SER A 192 19.22 -1.54 13.69
N ARG A 193 19.21 -2.06 12.46
CA ARG A 193 19.54 -1.31 11.24
C ARG A 193 18.32 -0.62 10.61
N TRP A 194 17.12 -0.92 11.08
CA TRP A 194 15.91 -0.33 10.55
C TRP A 194 15.76 1.14 10.94
N LYS A 195 15.43 1.97 9.97
CA LYS A 195 15.12 3.39 10.17
C LYS A 195 13.63 3.62 10.49
N LEU A 196 13.07 2.73 11.34
CA LEU A 196 11.63 2.71 11.62
C LEU A 196 11.08 4.07 12.06
N ARG A 197 11.74 4.70 13.05
CA ARG A 197 11.29 6.00 13.58
C ARG A 197 11.34 7.11 12.53
N GLU A 198 12.34 7.09 11.67
CA GLU A 198 12.51 8.05 10.60
C GLU A 198 11.44 7.86 9.52
N ALA A 199 11.20 6.60 9.12
CA ALA A 199 10.16 6.24 8.17
C ALA A 199 8.77 6.66 8.66
N LEU A 200 8.41 6.38 9.92
CA LEU A 200 7.12 6.76 10.50
C LEU A 200 6.93 8.28 10.53
N LYS A 201 7.95 9.06 10.86
CA LYS A 201 7.90 10.53 10.81
C LYS A 201 7.71 11.05 9.38
N SER A 202 8.41 10.45 8.42
CA SER A 202 8.26 10.82 7.01
C SER A 202 6.85 10.48 6.51
N LEU A 203 6.33 9.30 6.86
CA LEU A 203 4.96 8.88 6.54
C LEU A 203 3.92 9.87 7.08
N HIS A 204 4.01 10.20 8.37
CA HIS A 204 3.12 11.16 9.02
C HIS A 204 3.13 12.51 8.29
N ARG A 205 4.31 13.07 8.02
CA ARG A 205 4.44 14.36 7.31
C ARG A 205 3.74 14.34 5.94
N GLU A 206 3.98 13.30 5.14
CA GLU A 206 3.38 13.19 3.82
C GLU A 206 1.85 12.99 3.90
N LEU A 207 1.36 12.21 4.86
CA LEU A 207 -0.08 12.03 5.07
C LEU A 207 -0.77 13.34 5.45
N VAL A 208 -0.18 14.13 6.35
CA VAL A 208 -0.71 15.45 6.72
C VAL A 208 -0.81 16.35 5.49
N VAL A 209 0.26 16.46 4.70
CA VAL A 209 0.26 17.24 3.46
C VAL A 209 -0.82 16.77 2.48
N MET A 210 -0.96 15.46 2.29
CA MET A 210 -2.00 14.90 1.41
C MET A 210 -3.40 15.20 1.91
N ILE A 211 -3.67 15.02 3.21
CA ILE A 211 -5.00 15.28 3.79
C ILE A 211 -5.35 16.77 3.64
N GLN A 212 -4.44 17.68 3.94
CA GLN A 212 -4.65 19.12 3.77
C GLN A 212 -4.90 19.50 2.30
N LYS A 213 -4.18 18.87 1.35
CA LYS A 213 -4.44 19.06 -0.09
C LYS A 213 -5.82 18.54 -0.50
N LEU A 214 -6.27 17.41 0.08
CA LEU A 214 -7.59 16.83 -0.20
C LEU A 214 -8.74 17.70 0.32
N GLU A 215 -8.54 18.48 1.40
CA GLU A 215 -9.55 19.41 1.92
C GLU A 215 -9.98 20.48 0.90
N ILE A 216 -9.08 20.82 -0.02
CA ILE A 216 -9.28 21.85 -1.05
C ILE A 216 -9.34 21.30 -2.46
N ALA A 217 -9.22 19.96 -2.63
CA ALA A 217 -9.20 19.32 -3.94
C ALA A 217 -10.60 19.21 -4.55
N ASP A 218 -10.65 19.30 -5.88
CA ASP A 218 -11.85 19.01 -6.66
C ASP A 218 -12.08 17.50 -6.75
N GLU A 219 -13.35 17.06 -6.73
CA GLU A 219 -13.74 15.66 -6.88
C GLU A 219 -13.33 15.03 -8.22
N THR A 220 -13.00 15.85 -9.22
CA THR A 220 -12.47 15.38 -10.52
C THR A 220 -11.18 14.58 -10.39
N LEU A 221 -10.42 14.79 -9.30
CA LEU A 221 -9.19 14.04 -9.00
C LEU A 221 -9.41 12.52 -8.90
N LEU A 222 -10.62 12.09 -8.52
CA LEU A 222 -10.97 10.68 -8.31
C LEU A 222 -11.53 9.98 -9.56
N ARG A 223 -11.54 10.65 -10.70
CA ARG A 223 -12.01 10.06 -11.97
C ARG A 223 -10.87 9.29 -12.65
N ILE A 224 -11.22 8.12 -13.21
CA ILE A 224 -10.31 7.29 -14.04
C ILE A 224 -10.16 7.94 -15.41
#